data_571817d5a8ec99aca7302ab684aad19f
#
_entry.id   571817d5a8ec99aca7302ab684aad19f
#
_cell.length_a   1.000
_cell.length_b   1.000
_cell.length_c   1.000
_cell.angle_alpha   90.00
_cell.angle_beta   90.00
_cell.angle_gamma   90.00
#
_symmetry.space_group_name_H-M   'P 1'
#
loop_
_entity.id
_entity.type
_entity.pdbx_description
1 polymer ?
#
loop_
_entity_poly.entity_id
_entity_poly.type
_entity_poly.pdbx_seq_one_letter_code
_entity_poly.pdbx_strand_id
1 'polypeptide(L)'
;MPRREHSFPSIRPGDIGFDGGGGISGWVIRTGTGSSYGHCWVYHSRNADGTWLTLEAGPKEGLVFRTRKAGPNKVVRLWRDEQERAALLRASEKLAGSRYGWGEIARIVCRILGIKVRRWRDNPNHVICSNHVTQAALAARPELAHYLRFAFNEVWPGELAITLDAMQWEHGEI
;
A
#
# COMPACT_ATOMS: atom_id res chain seq x y z
N MET A 1 22.46 18.01 -13.45
CA MET A 1 21.30 18.60 -12.75
C MET A 1 21.32 18.11 -11.32
N PRO A 2 21.33 18.98 -10.31
CA PRO A 2 21.28 18.56 -8.93
C PRO A 2 19.94 17.86 -8.67
N ARG A 3 19.96 16.67 -8.03
CA ARG A 3 18.76 16.00 -7.53
C ARG A 3 18.09 16.96 -6.56
N ARG A 4 16.84 17.35 -6.83
CA ARG A 4 16.01 18.00 -5.82
C ARG A 4 15.94 17.05 -4.64
N GLU A 5 16.55 17.42 -3.52
CA GLU A 5 16.27 16.80 -2.24
C GLU A 5 14.80 17.08 -1.94
N HIS A 6 13.95 16.09 -2.23
CA HIS A 6 12.60 16.11 -1.72
C HIS A 6 12.73 15.97 -0.19
N SER A 7 12.59 17.07 0.52
CA SER A 7 12.38 17.04 1.97
C SER A 7 11.06 16.32 2.19
N PHE A 8 11.14 15.02 2.45
CA PHE A 8 9.95 14.28 2.88
C PHE A 8 9.40 14.95 4.13
N PRO A 9 8.10 15.26 4.20
CA PRO A 9 7.48 15.66 5.45
C PRO A 9 7.84 14.60 6.48
N SER A 10 8.10 15.00 7.72
CA SER A 10 8.50 14.06 8.78
C SER A 10 7.51 12.89 8.82
N ILE A 11 7.99 11.67 8.55
CA ILE A 11 7.17 10.47 8.57
C ILE A 11 6.52 10.34 9.94
N ARG A 12 5.25 9.95 9.97
CA ARG A 12 4.47 9.72 11.19
C ARG A 12 3.80 8.34 11.15
N PRO A 13 3.45 7.77 12.31
CA PRO A 13 2.60 6.58 12.33
C PRO A 13 1.30 6.81 11.55
N GLY A 14 0.90 5.83 10.74
CA GLY A 14 -0.25 5.92 9.84
C GLY A 14 0.06 6.48 8.45
N ASP A 15 1.26 6.99 8.20
CA ASP A 15 1.68 7.35 6.84
C ASP A 15 1.86 6.07 6.00
N ILE A 16 1.63 6.20 4.70
CA ILE A 16 1.75 5.12 3.72
C ILE A 16 3.02 5.31 2.91
N GLY A 17 3.89 4.31 2.88
CA GLY A 17 5.10 4.29 2.09
C GLY A 17 4.95 3.49 0.81
N PHE A 18 5.62 3.95 -0.26
CA PHE A 18 5.67 3.28 -1.56
C PHE A 18 7.11 3.18 -2.05
N ASP A 19 7.46 2.02 -2.64
CA ASP A 19 8.72 1.84 -3.35
C ASP A 19 8.57 0.91 -4.57
N GLY A 20 9.68 0.70 -5.28
CA GLY A 20 9.71 -0.19 -6.43
C GLY A 20 9.46 -1.66 -6.10
N GLY A 21 9.51 -2.04 -4.83
CA GLY A 21 9.49 -3.44 -4.43
C GLY A 21 10.70 -4.21 -4.89
N GLY A 22 11.16 -5.15 -4.07
CA GLY A 22 12.25 -6.07 -4.40
C GLY A 22 11.78 -7.36 -5.07
N GLY A 23 12.73 -8.08 -5.69
CA GLY A 23 12.50 -9.40 -6.23
C GLY A 23 11.54 -9.48 -7.42
N ILE A 24 11.16 -10.71 -7.77
CA ILE A 24 10.36 -11.03 -8.96
C ILE A 24 8.96 -10.42 -8.87
N SER A 25 8.32 -10.44 -7.70
CA SER A 25 6.96 -9.93 -7.51
C SER A 25 6.88 -8.41 -7.78
N GLY A 26 7.80 -7.62 -7.23
CA GLY A 26 7.86 -6.18 -7.49
C GLY A 26 8.16 -5.87 -8.96
N TRP A 27 9.06 -6.62 -9.59
CA TRP A 27 9.35 -6.48 -11.01
C TRP A 27 8.12 -6.77 -11.88
N VAL A 28 7.42 -7.90 -11.63
CA VAL A 28 6.19 -8.28 -12.36
C VAL A 28 5.13 -7.20 -12.24
N ILE A 29 4.90 -6.71 -11.02
CA ILE A 29 3.88 -5.66 -10.79
C ILE A 29 4.24 -4.40 -11.57
N ARG A 30 5.47 -3.88 -11.45
CA ARG A 30 5.88 -2.67 -12.16
C ARG A 30 5.79 -2.81 -13.68
N THR A 31 6.34 -3.90 -14.22
CA THR A 31 6.36 -4.14 -15.68
C THR A 31 4.94 -4.28 -16.21
N GLY A 32 4.10 -5.03 -15.50
CA GLY A 32 2.76 -5.31 -15.94
C GLY A 32 1.79 -4.13 -15.79
N THR A 33 2.03 -3.24 -14.82
CA THR A 33 1.17 -2.08 -14.57
C THR A 33 1.72 -0.77 -15.14
N GLY A 34 2.95 -0.77 -15.66
CA GLY A 34 3.63 0.45 -16.11
C GLY A 34 3.93 1.43 -14.97
N SER A 35 3.91 0.97 -13.72
CA SER A 35 4.09 1.79 -12.52
C SER A 35 5.52 1.79 -12.02
N SER A 36 5.96 2.90 -11.42
CA SER A 36 7.21 2.96 -10.66
C SER A 36 7.12 2.24 -9.30
N TYR A 37 5.90 1.96 -8.82
CA TYR A 37 5.65 1.37 -7.50
C TYR A 37 5.25 -0.09 -7.62
N GLY A 38 6.00 -0.97 -6.97
CA GLY A 38 5.74 -2.40 -6.88
C GLY A 38 5.39 -2.88 -5.48
N HIS A 39 5.51 -2.01 -4.48
CA HIS A 39 5.26 -2.33 -3.07
C HIS A 39 4.78 -1.12 -2.29
N CYS A 40 3.96 -1.37 -1.25
CA CYS A 40 3.51 -0.36 -0.30
C CYS A 40 3.32 -0.96 1.11
N TRP A 41 3.33 -0.08 2.12
CA TRP A 41 3.21 -0.45 3.54
C TRP A 41 2.63 0.68 4.37
N VAL A 42 2.26 0.39 5.62
CA VAL A 42 1.85 1.37 6.62
C VAL A 42 2.99 1.55 7.64
N TYR A 43 3.37 2.78 7.93
CA TYR A 43 4.25 3.11 9.05
C TYR A 43 3.49 2.99 10.36
N HIS A 44 3.99 2.13 11.26
CA HIS A 44 3.30 1.84 12.52
C HIS A 44 3.86 2.67 13.69
N SER A 45 5.16 2.57 13.94
CA SER A 45 5.83 3.29 15.02
C SER A 45 7.31 3.53 14.70
N ARG A 46 7.91 4.51 15.36
CA ARG A 46 9.33 4.78 15.25
C ARG A 46 10.09 4.11 16.39
N ASN A 47 11.15 3.39 16.07
CA ASN A 47 12.04 2.76 17.04
C ASN A 47 13.01 3.78 17.63
N ALA A 48 13.59 3.44 18.79
CA ALA A 48 14.58 4.30 19.48
C ALA A 48 15.85 4.54 18.66
N ASP A 49 16.21 3.62 17.77
CA ASP A 49 17.37 3.73 16.86
C ASP A 49 17.08 4.56 15.59
N GLY A 50 15.89 5.17 15.51
CA GLY A 50 15.46 5.98 14.38
C GLY A 50 14.90 5.19 13.19
N THR A 51 14.92 3.86 13.24
CA THR A 51 14.23 3.01 12.25
C THR A 51 12.72 3.04 12.45
N TRP A 52 12.00 2.50 11.49
CA TRP A 52 10.53 2.43 11.52
C TRP A 52 10.06 0.98 11.61
N LEU A 53 9.13 0.73 12.52
CA LEU A 53 8.30 -0.46 12.47
C LEU A 53 7.20 -0.21 11.42
N THR A 54 7.12 -1.07 10.42
CA THR A 54 6.12 -1.00 9.35
C THR A 54 5.30 -2.27 9.34
N LEU A 55 4.06 -2.20 8.86
CA LEU A 55 3.24 -3.37 8.59
C LEU A 55 3.13 -3.55 7.08
N GLU A 56 3.61 -4.68 6.57
CA GLU A 56 3.75 -4.93 5.14
C GLU A 56 3.55 -6.40 4.77
N ALA A 57 2.93 -6.63 3.61
CA ALA A 57 2.74 -7.97 3.09
C ALA A 57 3.95 -8.41 2.24
N GLY A 58 4.53 -9.53 2.60
CA GLY A 58 5.65 -10.17 1.91
C GLY A 58 5.34 -11.58 1.44
N PRO A 59 5.95 -12.03 0.31
CA PRO A 59 5.63 -13.30 -0.33
C PRO A 59 5.84 -14.54 0.53
N LYS A 60 6.75 -14.49 1.50
CA LYS A 60 7.10 -15.64 2.35
C LYS A 60 6.34 -15.63 3.67
N GLU A 61 6.28 -14.45 4.30
CA GLU A 61 5.81 -14.31 5.69
C GLU A 61 4.34 -13.87 5.79
N GLY A 62 3.75 -13.41 4.68
CA GLY A 62 2.43 -12.78 4.71
C GLY A 62 2.50 -11.35 5.21
N LEU A 63 1.46 -10.89 5.92
CA LEU A 63 1.39 -9.56 6.49
C LEU A 63 2.00 -9.54 7.88
N VAL A 64 3.18 -8.93 8.00
CA VAL A 64 3.99 -8.92 9.22
C VAL A 64 4.57 -7.56 9.53
N PHE A 65 4.92 -7.37 10.79
CA PHE A 65 5.73 -6.23 11.21
C PHE A 65 7.18 -6.39 10.76
N ARG A 66 7.75 -5.33 10.17
CA ARG A 66 9.15 -5.29 9.74
C ARG A 66 9.81 -3.99 10.17
N THR A 67 11.11 -4.07 10.44
CA THR A 67 11.93 -2.88 10.69
C THR A 67 12.49 -2.37 9.36
N ARG A 68 12.22 -1.10 9.05
CA ARG A 68 12.77 -0.41 7.89
C ARG A 68 13.61 0.78 8.29
N LYS A 69 14.73 0.97 7.60
CA LYS A 69 15.40 2.27 7.56
C LYS A 69 14.55 3.22 6.72
N ALA A 70 14.54 4.51 7.03
CA ALA A 70 13.84 5.51 6.22
C ALA A 70 14.36 5.49 4.77
N GLY A 71 13.47 5.68 3.80
CA GLY A 71 13.84 5.79 2.40
C GLY A 71 12.82 5.20 1.41
N PRO A 72 11.50 5.50 1.53
CA PRO A 72 10.55 5.17 0.47
C PRO A 72 10.77 6.10 -0.73
N ASN A 73 10.34 5.68 -1.92
CA ASN A 73 10.32 6.56 -3.09
C ASN A 73 9.20 7.62 -2.96
N LYS A 74 8.19 7.33 -2.13
CA LYS A 74 7.06 8.20 -1.88
C LYS A 74 6.45 7.91 -0.50
N VAL A 75 6.00 8.97 0.18
CA VAL A 75 5.18 8.90 1.40
C VAL A 75 3.89 9.68 1.15
N VAL A 76 2.76 9.09 1.56
CA VAL A 76 1.45 9.73 1.53
C VAL A 76 0.87 9.73 2.92
N ARG A 77 0.39 10.88 3.38
CA ARG A 77 -0.41 11.03 4.60
C ARG A 77 -1.86 11.20 4.22
N LEU A 78 -2.67 10.18 4.49
CA LEU A 78 -4.10 10.18 4.16
C LEU A 78 -4.97 10.73 5.29
N TRP A 79 -4.59 10.47 6.53
CA TRP A 79 -5.35 10.87 7.72
C TRP A 79 -5.21 12.38 7.98
N ARG A 80 -6.30 13.02 8.43
CA ARG A 80 -6.40 14.46 8.75
C ARG A 80 -6.27 14.71 10.26
N ASP A 81 -6.75 13.75 11.05
CA ASP A 81 -6.78 13.85 12.50
C ASP A 81 -6.37 12.54 13.19
N GLU A 82 -6.31 12.56 14.51
CA GLU A 82 -5.89 11.44 15.32
C GLU A 82 -6.88 10.26 15.26
N GLN A 83 -8.17 10.54 15.07
CA GLN A 83 -9.20 9.51 14.98
C GLN A 83 -9.06 8.70 13.70
N GLU A 84 -8.88 9.37 12.56
CA GLU A 84 -8.61 8.73 11.26
C GLU A 84 -7.31 7.94 11.30
N ARG A 85 -6.25 8.52 11.89
CA ARG A 85 -4.96 7.84 12.07
C ARG A 85 -5.12 6.55 12.87
N ALA A 86 -5.80 6.63 14.00
CA ALA A 86 -6.05 5.47 14.86
C ALA A 86 -6.91 4.41 14.16
N ALA A 87 -7.90 4.81 13.34
CA ALA A 87 -8.71 3.89 12.55
C ALA A 87 -7.87 3.15 11.51
N LEU A 88 -6.98 3.86 10.79
CA LEU A 88 -6.06 3.27 9.82
C LEU A 88 -5.14 2.24 10.47
N LEU A 89 -4.50 2.60 11.59
CA LEU A 89 -3.58 1.71 12.30
C LEU A 89 -4.30 0.46 12.81
N ARG A 90 -5.45 0.61 13.48
CA ARG A 90 -6.24 -0.54 13.96
C ARG A 90 -6.68 -1.46 12.83
N ALA A 91 -7.12 -0.91 11.70
CA ALA A 91 -7.54 -1.72 10.55
C ALA A 91 -6.35 -2.46 9.94
N SER A 92 -5.19 -1.81 9.87
CA SER A 92 -3.94 -2.40 9.42
C SER A 92 -3.51 -3.57 10.33
N GLU A 93 -3.50 -3.35 11.65
CA GLU A 93 -3.12 -4.35 12.67
C GLU A 93 -4.05 -5.57 12.67
N LYS A 94 -5.35 -5.35 12.47
CA LYS A 94 -6.36 -6.42 12.43
C LYS A 94 -6.06 -7.47 11.35
N LEU A 95 -5.38 -7.07 10.28
CA LEU A 95 -4.98 -7.95 9.19
C LEU A 95 -3.62 -8.62 9.41
N ALA A 96 -2.87 -8.24 10.46
CA ALA A 96 -1.56 -8.84 10.76
C ALA A 96 -1.68 -10.37 10.92
N GLY A 97 -0.70 -11.11 10.38
CA GLY A 97 -0.72 -12.57 10.34
C GLY A 97 -1.48 -13.18 9.16
N SER A 98 -2.15 -12.36 8.32
CA SER A 98 -2.76 -12.85 7.09
C SER A 98 -1.70 -13.42 6.16
N ARG A 99 -2.06 -14.47 5.39
CA ARG A 99 -1.18 -15.08 4.40
C ARG A 99 -1.03 -14.20 3.17
N TYR A 100 0.07 -14.36 2.46
CA TYR A 100 0.27 -13.64 1.20
C TYR A 100 -0.65 -14.14 0.09
N GLY A 101 -1.26 -13.19 -0.62
CA GLY A 101 -2.25 -13.46 -1.67
C GLY A 101 -1.63 -13.78 -3.02
N TRP A 102 -0.99 -14.93 -3.17
CA TRP A 102 -0.45 -15.34 -4.47
C TRP A 102 -1.53 -15.46 -5.56
N GLY A 103 -2.77 -15.80 -5.19
CA GLY A 103 -3.90 -15.86 -6.12
C GLY A 103 -4.24 -14.49 -6.70
N GLU A 104 -4.19 -13.45 -5.87
CA GLU A 104 -4.40 -12.06 -6.32
C GLU A 104 -3.30 -11.61 -7.27
N ILE A 105 -2.04 -11.93 -6.99
CA ILE A 105 -0.93 -11.64 -7.92
C ILE A 105 -1.13 -12.35 -9.25
N ALA A 106 -1.46 -13.64 -9.23
CA ALA A 106 -1.73 -14.41 -10.45
C ALA A 106 -2.89 -13.80 -11.26
N ARG A 107 -3.96 -13.35 -10.59
CA ARG A 107 -5.10 -12.68 -11.23
C ARG A 107 -4.69 -11.35 -11.87
N ILE A 108 -3.89 -10.54 -11.18
CA ILE A 108 -3.35 -9.29 -11.73
C ILE A 108 -2.54 -9.58 -12.99
N VAL A 109 -1.64 -10.56 -12.95
CA VAL A 109 -0.83 -10.98 -14.11
C VAL A 109 -1.70 -11.44 -15.27
N CYS A 110 -2.69 -12.33 -15.02
CA CYS A 110 -3.61 -12.79 -16.06
C CYS A 110 -4.36 -11.62 -16.70
N ARG A 111 -4.83 -10.66 -15.93
CA ARG A 111 -5.52 -9.47 -16.43
C ARG A 111 -4.61 -8.62 -17.32
N ILE A 112 -3.35 -8.42 -16.92
CA ILE A 112 -2.35 -7.70 -17.72
C ILE A 112 -2.14 -8.40 -19.07
N LEU A 113 -2.14 -9.73 -19.09
CA LEU A 113 -1.99 -10.55 -20.29
C LEU A 113 -3.30 -10.68 -21.11
N GLY A 114 -4.38 -10.01 -20.72
CA GLY A 114 -5.68 -10.11 -21.38
C GLY A 114 -6.39 -11.44 -21.17
N ILE A 115 -5.92 -12.27 -20.24
CA ILE A 115 -6.49 -13.58 -19.94
C ILE A 115 -7.71 -13.38 -19.03
N LYS A 116 -8.91 -13.75 -19.51
CA LYS A 116 -10.12 -13.73 -18.69
C LYS A 116 -10.07 -14.86 -17.65
N VAL A 117 -9.79 -14.50 -16.39
CA VAL A 117 -9.85 -15.46 -15.29
C VAL A 117 -11.27 -15.50 -14.76
N ARG A 118 -11.88 -16.69 -14.78
CA ARG A 118 -13.15 -16.92 -14.10
C ARG A 118 -12.97 -16.62 -12.61
N ARG A 119 -14.00 -16.02 -11.94
CA ARG A 119 -13.98 -15.63 -10.52
C ARG A 119 -13.28 -16.68 -9.64
N TRP A 120 -12.09 -16.36 -9.18
CA TRP A 120 -11.50 -17.03 -8.04
C TRP A 120 -12.18 -16.48 -6.78
N ARG A 121 -12.57 -17.38 -5.88
CA ARG A 121 -13.07 -16.94 -4.58
C ARG A 121 -11.95 -16.21 -3.85
N ASP A 122 -12.19 -14.95 -3.52
CA ASP A 122 -11.29 -14.21 -2.67
C ASP A 122 -11.21 -14.90 -1.31
N ASN A 123 -10.01 -15.17 -0.84
CA ASN A 123 -9.80 -15.71 0.49
C ASN A 123 -9.54 -14.52 1.43
N PRO A 124 -10.45 -14.24 2.39
CA PRO A 124 -10.30 -13.09 3.29
C PRO A 124 -9.05 -13.15 4.16
N ASN A 125 -8.42 -14.32 4.30
CA ASN A 125 -7.19 -14.53 5.04
C ASN A 125 -5.92 -14.33 4.19
N HIS A 126 -6.07 -13.92 2.94
CA HIS A 126 -4.96 -13.65 2.03
C HIS A 126 -4.94 -12.17 1.66
N VAL A 127 -3.76 -11.57 1.76
CA VAL A 127 -3.58 -10.14 1.43
C VAL A 127 -2.33 -9.94 0.57
N ILE A 128 -2.39 -8.96 -0.32
CA ILE A 128 -1.22 -8.35 -0.96
C ILE A 128 -0.99 -6.96 -0.35
N CYS A 129 0.17 -6.38 -0.59
CA CYS A 129 0.55 -5.11 0.04
C CYS A 129 -0.48 -3.99 -0.25
N SER A 130 -0.92 -3.84 -1.48
CA SER A 130 -1.90 -2.80 -1.85
C SER A 130 -3.29 -3.06 -1.28
N ASN A 131 -3.76 -4.30 -1.26
CA ASN A 131 -5.04 -4.66 -0.65
C ASN A 131 -5.06 -4.32 0.86
N HIS A 132 -4.00 -4.70 1.60
CA HIS A 132 -3.83 -4.36 3.00
C HIS A 132 -3.92 -2.83 3.21
N VAL A 133 -3.10 -2.07 2.47
CA VAL A 133 -3.07 -0.60 2.61
C VAL A 133 -4.41 0.03 2.20
N THR A 134 -5.06 -0.48 1.14
CA THR A 134 -6.37 0.03 0.71
C THR A 134 -7.44 -0.20 1.78
N GLN A 135 -7.48 -1.37 2.41
CA GLN A 135 -8.43 -1.65 3.50
C GLN A 135 -8.18 -0.75 4.70
N ALA A 136 -6.91 -0.54 5.08
CA ALA A 136 -6.56 0.37 6.17
C ALA A 136 -6.95 1.83 5.84
N ALA A 137 -6.71 2.27 4.61
CA ALA A 137 -7.07 3.60 4.14
C ALA A 137 -8.59 3.82 4.11
N LEU A 138 -9.37 2.84 3.65
CA LEU A 138 -10.84 2.89 3.65
C LEU A 138 -11.44 2.96 5.07
N ALA A 139 -10.78 2.36 6.06
CA ALA A 139 -11.21 2.45 7.45
C ALA A 139 -11.02 3.86 8.04
N ALA A 140 -10.00 4.60 7.57
CA ALA A 140 -9.78 5.98 7.96
C ALA A 140 -10.63 6.96 7.14
N ARG A 141 -10.70 6.74 5.84
CA ARG A 141 -11.33 7.62 4.85
C ARG A 141 -12.24 6.79 3.94
N PRO A 142 -13.51 6.50 4.36
CA PRO A 142 -14.44 5.69 3.55
C PRO A 142 -14.72 6.29 2.17
N GLU A 143 -14.63 7.61 2.02
CA GLU A 143 -14.79 8.31 0.74
C GLU A 143 -13.76 7.90 -0.31
N LEU A 144 -12.62 7.32 0.08
CA LEU A 144 -11.64 6.75 -0.85
C LEU A 144 -12.29 5.75 -1.83
N ALA A 145 -13.38 5.09 -1.42
CA ALA A 145 -14.11 4.17 -2.30
C ALA A 145 -14.60 4.82 -3.60
N HIS A 146 -14.90 6.12 -3.59
CA HIS A 146 -15.34 6.86 -4.78
C HIS A 146 -14.23 7.11 -5.81
N TYR A 147 -12.96 7.07 -5.37
CA TYR A 147 -11.79 7.31 -6.21
C TYR A 147 -11.17 6.02 -6.76
N LEU A 148 -11.51 4.87 -6.16
CA LEU A 148 -11.00 3.59 -6.63
C LEU A 148 -11.67 3.18 -7.94
N ARG A 149 -10.87 2.95 -8.97
CA ARG A 149 -11.35 2.46 -10.28
C ARG A 149 -11.72 0.98 -10.27
N PHE A 150 -11.17 0.23 -9.33
CA PHE A 150 -11.33 -1.21 -9.20
C PHE A 150 -11.78 -1.58 -7.79
N ALA A 151 -12.30 -2.78 -7.64
CA ALA A 151 -12.55 -3.34 -6.32
C ALA A 151 -11.24 -3.34 -5.50
N PHE A 152 -11.32 -3.07 -4.20
CA PHE A 152 -10.15 -2.90 -3.33
C PHE A 152 -9.14 -4.06 -3.39
N ASN A 153 -9.59 -5.27 -3.72
CA ASN A 153 -8.78 -6.47 -3.90
C ASN A 153 -8.09 -6.58 -5.27
N GLU A 154 -8.33 -5.62 -6.16
CA GLU A 154 -7.74 -5.54 -7.50
C GLU A 154 -6.83 -4.31 -7.68
N VAL A 155 -6.68 -3.50 -6.65
CA VAL A 155 -5.85 -2.30 -6.66
C VAL A 155 -4.37 -2.69 -6.53
N TRP A 156 -3.51 -2.17 -7.39
CA TRP A 156 -2.06 -2.34 -7.29
C TRP A 156 -1.38 -1.08 -6.72
N PRO A 157 -0.13 -1.18 -6.23
CA PRO A 157 0.52 -0.09 -5.52
C PRO A 157 0.57 1.24 -6.29
N GLY A 158 0.82 1.18 -7.60
CA GLY A 158 0.88 2.38 -8.44
C GLY A 158 -0.46 3.08 -8.60
N GLU A 159 -1.54 2.32 -8.78
CA GLU A 159 -2.88 2.87 -8.85
C GLU A 159 -3.28 3.48 -7.50
N LEU A 160 -3.02 2.77 -6.41
CA LEU A 160 -3.27 3.30 -5.07
C LEU A 160 -2.55 4.63 -4.85
N ALA A 161 -1.27 4.73 -5.22
CA ALA A 161 -0.50 5.96 -5.09
C ALA A 161 -1.13 7.14 -5.86
N ILE A 162 -1.58 6.89 -7.11
CA ILE A 162 -2.26 7.89 -7.94
C ILE A 162 -3.61 8.29 -7.33
N THR A 163 -4.37 7.29 -6.86
CA THR A 163 -5.69 7.52 -6.24
C THR A 163 -5.58 8.38 -4.98
N LEU A 164 -4.59 8.08 -4.13
CA LEU A 164 -4.36 8.87 -2.91
C LEU A 164 -3.91 10.30 -3.22
N ASP A 165 -3.09 10.51 -4.27
CA ASP A 165 -2.72 11.85 -4.71
C ASP A 165 -3.93 12.63 -5.23
N ALA A 166 -4.77 12.02 -6.05
CA ALA A 166 -5.97 12.66 -6.58
C ALA A 166 -6.92 13.10 -5.45
N MET A 167 -7.09 12.25 -4.44
CA MET A 167 -7.90 12.54 -3.27
C MET A 167 -7.35 13.73 -2.46
N GLN A 168 -6.04 13.79 -2.25
CA GLN A 168 -5.40 14.92 -1.54
C GLN A 168 -5.54 16.22 -2.32
N TRP A 169 -5.38 16.17 -3.66
CA TRP A 169 -5.53 17.33 -4.53
C TRP A 169 -6.92 17.96 -4.43
N GLU A 170 -7.99 17.14 -4.53
CA GLU A 170 -9.37 17.64 -4.48
C GLU A 170 -9.75 18.24 -3.13
N HIS A 171 -9.12 17.77 -2.05
CA HIS A 171 -9.37 18.29 -0.70
C HIS A 171 -8.43 19.44 -0.30
N GLY A 172 -7.53 19.86 -1.19
CA GLY A 172 -6.59 20.96 -0.92
C GLY A 172 -5.58 20.64 0.17
N GLU A 173 -5.24 19.37 0.34
CA GLU A 173 -4.34 18.86 1.40
C GLU A 173 -2.86 18.86 0.97
N ILE A 174 -2.54 19.38 -0.25
CA ILE A 174 -1.19 19.49 -0.82
C ILE A 174 -0.81 20.96 -0.97
#